data_9c1f49bbc387eb5bc440075c4466ffda
#
_entry.id   9c1f49bbc387eb5bc440075c4466ffda
#
_cell.length_a   1.000
_cell.length_b   1.000
_cell.length_c   1.000
_cell.angle_alpha   90.00
_cell.angle_beta   90.00
_cell.angle_gamma   90.00
#
_symmetry.space_group_name_H-M   'P 1'
#
loop_
_entity.id
_entity.type
_entity.pdbx_description
1 polymer ?
#
loop_
_entity_poly.entity_id
_entity_poly.type
_entity_poly.pdbx_seq_one_letter_code
_entity_poly.pdbx_strand_id
1 'polypeptide(L)'
;LCVTLNCSMVNSTEEEITNCSYSITTELRDKEKKVHSLFYKLDVVQINEGNSDNSSSTQHRNNTLYNNTLYRLINCNTSAITQACPKVSFEPIPIHYCAPAGFAILKCKDTTFNGTGPCKNVSSVQCTHGIRPVASTQLLLNGSLAEGREIMIRSENITDNAKNIIVQFTESVPIICIRPNNNTRRSIHFGPGKAFYTNDIIGDIRKAQCNVSKAEWNNTLQKVANQLRKHFPNKTIIFTNSSGGDIEITTHSFNCGGEFFYCNTTDLFNSMWNSTSTNISTNGTGSNGNITLPCRIKQIINMWQRVGQAMYAPPIAGVIKCTSNITGIILTRDGGKINNSTNETFRPGGGD
;
A
#
# COMPACT_ATOMS: atom_id res chain seq x y z
N LEU A 1 18.05 16.85 -3.04
CA LEU A 1 17.94 15.67 -2.18
C LEU A 1 18.75 14.47 -2.65
N CYS A 2 19.16 14.45 -3.92
CA CYS A 2 19.95 13.34 -4.48
C CYS A 2 21.45 13.52 -4.18
N VAL A 3 21.81 13.38 -2.94
CA VAL A 3 23.19 13.43 -2.45
C VAL A 3 23.63 12.06 -1.97
N THR A 4 24.93 11.85 -1.91
CA THR A 4 25.50 10.63 -1.33
C THR A 4 25.29 10.63 0.18
N LEU A 5 24.75 9.54 0.69
CA LEU A 5 24.44 9.35 2.10
C LEU A 5 25.45 8.38 2.72
N ASN A 6 25.96 8.70 3.88
CA ASN A 6 26.72 7.78 4.72
C ASN A 6 25.81 7.28 5.84
N CYS A 7 25.32 6.05 5.73
CA CYS A 7 24.30 5.51 6.60
C CYS A 7 24.85 4.45 7.56
N SER A 8 24.39 4.48 8.81
CA SER A 8 24.64 3.49 9.81
C SER A 8 23.34 2.95 10.40
N MET A 9 23.33 1.69 10.79
CA MET A 9 22.18 1.10 11.46
C MET A 9 21.99 1.70 12.85
N VAL A 10 20.78 2.05 13.19
CA VAL A 10 20.37 2.49 14.52
C VAL A 10 20.02 1.24 15.33
N ASN A 11 20.87 0.82 16.24
CA ASN A 11 20.72 -0.30 17.18
C ASN A 11 20.16 -1.62 16.61
N SER A 12 20.82 -2.69 16.98
CA SER A 12 20.74 -4.07 16.45
C SER A 12 19.39 -4.78 16.49
N THR A 13 18.30 -4.15 16.88
CA THR A 13 16.98 -4.78 16.99
C THR A 13 15.93 -4.27 16.02
N GLU A 14 16.19 -3.19 15.28
CA GLU A 14 15.19 -2.60 14.39
C GLU A 14 15.74 -2.35 12.98
N GLU A 15 15.38 -3.25 12.10
CA GLU A 15 15.86 -3.29 10.71
C GLU A 15 15.25 -2.22 9.78
N GLU A 16 14.41 -1.30 10.27
CA GLU A 16 13.60 -0.44 9.39
C GLU A 16 14.10 0.99 9.24
N ILE A 17 14.95 1.48 10.15
CA ILE A 17 15.44 2.87 10.13
C ILE A 17 16.96 2.92 10.07
N THR A 18 17.47 3.84 9.26
CA THR A 18 18.89 4.15 9.15
C THR A 18 19.15 5.60 9.50
N ASN A 19 20.29 5.85 10.17
CA ASN A 19 20.78 7.19 10.42
C ASN A 19 21.81 7.53 9.35
N CYS A 20 21.52 8.53 8.53
CA CYS A 20 22.34 8.94 7.42
C CYS A 20 22.90 10.35 7.62
N SER A 21 24.19 10.52 7.39
CA SER A 21 24.86 11.82 7.33
C SER A 21 25.19 12.21 5.91
N TYR A 22 25.07 13.46 5.59
CA TYR A 22 25.29 14.01 4.26
C TYR A 22 25.64 15.49 4.32
N SER A 23 26.13 16.03 3.23
CA SER A 23 26.43 17.46 3.08
C SER A 23 25.38 18.12 2.20
N ILE A 24 24.87 19.26 2.62
CA ILE A 24 23.97 20.10 1.83
C ILE A 24 24.57 21.47 1.59
N THR A 25 24.20 22.09 0.48
CA THR A 25 24.55 23.48 0.17
C THR A 25 23.79 24.43 1.11
N THR A 26 24.46 25.53 1.46
CA THR A 26 23.86 26.63 2.24
C THR A 26 23.46 27.80 1.33
N GLU A 27 22.99 28.89 1.92
CA GLU A 27 22.69 30.14 1.20
C GLU A 27 23.93 30.72 0.50
N LEU A 28 25.13 30.40 0.99
CA LEU A 28 26.40 30.76 0.38
C LEU A 28 26.90 29.59 -0.45
N ARG A 29 27.16 29.81 -1.74
CA ARG A 29 27.58 28.79 -2.70
C ARG A 29 28.80 27.99 -2.29
N ASP A 30 29.69 28.59 -1.50
CA ASP A 30 30.97 27.99 -1.12
C ASP A 30 30.96 27.31 0.25
N LYS A 31 29.80 27.25 0.91
CA LYS A 31 29.69 26.62 2.22
C LYS A 31 28.73 25.42 2.19
N GLU A 32 29.29 24.30 2.50
CA GLU A 32 28.54 23.07 2.75
C GLU A 32 28.32 22.85 4.25
N LYS A 33 27.16 22.37 4.60
CA LYS A 33 26.83 22.01 5.97
C LYS A 33 26.63 20.50 6.06
N LYS A 34 27.35 19.86 6.98
CA LYS A 34 27.09 18.44 7.30
C LYS A 34 25.84 18.34 8.19
N VAL A 35 24.94 17.49 7.80
CA VAL A 35 23.69 17.22 8.51
C VAL A 35 23.46 15.73 8.57
N HIS A 36 22.57 15.30 9.47
CA HIS A 36 22.13 13.91 9.58
C HIS A 36 20.62 13.84 9.62
N SER A 37 20.08 12.75 9.14
CA SER A 37 18.64 12.49 9.09
C SER A 37 18.37 11.00 9.27
N LEU A 38 17.21 10.69 9.78
CA LEU A 38 16.69 9.32 9.81
C LEU A 38 15.88 9.06 8.55
N PHE A 39 16.17 7.97 7.88
CA PHE A 39 15.41 7.49 6.74
C PHE A 39 14.90 6.07 7.01
N TYR A 40 13.75 5.74 6.44
CA TYR A 40 13.31 4.35 6.39
C TYR A 40 14.19 3.56 5.41
N LYS A 41 14.52 2.34 5.77
CA LYS A 41 15.38 1.47 4.96
C LYS A 41 14.85 1.23 3.54
N LEU A 42 13.53 1.27 3.37
CA LEU A 42 12.89 1.18 2.06
C LEU A 42 13.18 2.36 1.13
N ASP A 43 13.61 3.50 1.67
CA ASP A 43 13.84 4.73 0.91
C ASP A 43 15.29 4.90 0.47
N VAL A 44 16.21 4.05 0.93
CA VAL A 44 17.63 4.12 0.63
C VAL A 44 18.13 2.86 -0.07
N VAL A 45 19.07 3.05 -0.98
CA VAL A 45 19.70 1.97 -1.74
C VAL A 45 21.21 2.13 -1.66
N GLN A 46 21.91 1.02 -1.42
CA GLN A 46 23.36 1.00 -1.40
C GLN A 46 23.93 1.31 -2.78
N ILE A 47 24.92 2.21 -2.81
CA ILE A 47 25.69 2.49 -4.02
C ILE A 47 26.78 1.43 -4.13
N ASN A 48 26.71 0.55 -5.14
CA ASN A 48 27.82 -0.30 -5.50
C ASN A 48 28.85 0.57 -6.24
N GLU A 49 29.98 0.85 -5.62
CA GLU A 49 31.15 1.27 -6.36
C GLU A 49 31.46 0.15 -7.36
N GLY A 50 31.39 0.48 -8.64
CA GLY A 50 31.58 -0.48 -9.72
C GLY A 50 32.81 -1.32 -9.48
N ASN A 51 32.69 -2.62 -9.52
CA ASN A 51 33.77 -3.56 -9.59
C ASN A 51 34.58 -3.25 -10.85
N SER A 52 35.65 -2.48 -10.70
CA SER A 52 36.77 -2.58 -11.59
C SER A 52 37.54 -3.84 -11.20
N ASP A 53 37.61 -4.71 -12.17
CA ASP A 53 38.25 -6.01 -12.14
C ASP A 53 39.57 -6.12 -11.38
N ASN A 54 39.75 -7.28 -10.84
CA ASN A 54 40.97 -8.05 -10.68
C ASN A 54 41.73 -8.06 -9.35
N SER A 55 41.78 -9.30 -8.96
CA SER A 55 42.91 -10.03 -8.38
C SER A 55 43.04 -10.10 -6.88
N SER A 56 42.73 -11.33 -6.49
CA SER A 56 43.48 -12.16 -5.53
C SER A 56 44.48 -11.44 -4.64
N SER A 57 44.21 -11.41 -3.39
CA SER A 57 45.12 -11.89 -2.33
C SER A 57 44.46 -11.93 -0.96
N THR A 58 44.45 -13.13 -0.44
CA THR A 58 44.31 -13.46 0.95
C THR A 58 45.16 -12.58 1.85
N GLN A 59 44.53 -11.90 2.80
CA GLN A 59 45.11 -11.76 4.14
C GLN A 59 44.06 -11.36 5.16
N HIS A 60 43.92 -12.23 6.16
CA HIS A 60 43.30 -11.95 7.44
C HIS A 60 43.83 -10.66 8.06
N ARG A 61 42.93 -9.75 8.38
CA ARG A 61 43.13 -8.87 9.51
C ARG A 61 41.77 -8.49 10.12
N ASN A 62 41.57 -8.98 11.34
CA ASN A 62 40.56 -8.48 12.27
C ASN A 62 40.76 -6.96 12.44
N ASN A 63 39.80 -6.20 11.95
CA ASN A 63 39.55 -4.87 12.46
C ASN A 63 38.06 -4.60 12.26
N THR A 64 37.37 -4.46 13.37
CA THR A 64 36.07 -3.84 13.49
C THR A 64 36.16 -2.38 13.01
N LEU A 65 36.24 -2.19 11.72
CA LEU A 65 36.11 -0.90 11.06
C LEU A 65 34.67 -0.82 10.58
N TYR A 66 33.94 0.14 11.09
CA TYR A 66 32.69 0.64 10.59
C TYR A 66 32.76 0.68 9.07
N ASN A 67 32.11 -0.27 8.41
CA ASN A 67 31.90 -0.21 6.96
C ASN A 67 31.00 1.00 6.71
N ASN A 68 31.60 2.12 6.42
CA ASN A 68 30.92 3.30 5.90
C ASN A 68 30.40 2.94 4.50
N THR A 69 29.24 2.34 4.47
CA THR A 69 28.59 1.99 3.22
C THR A 69 27.87 3.23 2.71
N LEU A 70 28.15 3.59 1.46
CA LEU A 70 27.51 4.72 0.81
C LEU A 70 26.14 4.32 0.28
N TYR A 71 25.18 5.19 0.45
CA TYR A 71 23.79 5.02 0.02
C TYR A 71 23.33 6.23 -0.79
N ARG A 72 22.24 6.06 -1.49
CA ARG A 72 21.46 7.13 -2.11
C ARG A 72 19.99 6.92 -1.81
N LEU A 73 19.18 7.95 -1.97
CA LEU A 73 17.74 7.78 -1.95
C LEU A 73 17.28 6.97 -3.16
N ILE A 74 16.29 6.13 -2.97
CA ILE A 74 15.68 5.35 -4.04
C ILE A 74 15.15 6.31 -5.13
N ASN A 75 15.19 5.89 -6.38
CA ASN A 75 14.74 6.66 -7.54
C ASN A 75 15.59 7.90 -7.91
N CYS A 76 16.64 8.23 -7.18
CA CYS A 76 17.52 9.36 -7.56
C CYS A 76 18.22 9.18 -8.91
N ASN A 77 18.37 7.94 -9.36
CA ASN A 77 18.97 7.63 -10.68
C ASN A 77 17.94 7.61 -11.82
N THR A 78 16.65 7.57 -11.53
CA THR A 78 15.58 7.38 -12.53
C THR A 78 14.54 8.48 -12.52
N SER A 79 14.42 9.24 -11.42
CA SER A 79 13.31 10.19 -11.22
C SER A 79 13.78 11.46 -10.53
N ALA A 80 13.12 12.57 -10.85
CA ALA A 80 13.20 13.78 -10.05
C ALA A 80 12.40 13.59 -8.76
N ILE A 81 12.99 13.95 -7.62
CA ILE A 81 12.34 13.88 -6.31
C ILE A 81 11.92 15.28 -5.88
N THR A 82 10.62 15.44 -5.64
CA THR A 82 10.03 16.69 -5.13
C THR A 82 9.43 16.45 -3.76
N GLN A 83 9.76 17.30 -2.79
CA GLN A 83 9.13 17.25 -1.49
C GLN A 83 7.70 17.77 -1.56
N ALA A 84 6.75 17.04 -0.98
CA ALA A 84 5.40 17.56 -0.77
C ALA A 84 5.41 18.72 0.24
N CYS A 85 4.61 19.74 -0.02
CA CYS A 85 4.48 20.84 0.92
C CYS A 85 3.89 20.36 2.25
N PRO A 86 4.54 20.62 3.41
CA PRO A 86 4.03 20.14 4.70
C PRO A 86 2.66 20.68 5.10
N LYS A 87 2.22 21.79 4.48
CA LYS A 87 0.90 22.38 4.71
C LYS A 87 -0.21 21.76 3.86
N VAL A 88 0.13 20.95 2.85
CA VAL A 88 -0.83 20.29 1.96
C VAL A 88 -1.27 18.99 2.62
N SER A 89 -2.58 18.80 2.72
CA SER A 89 -3.18 17.56 3.23
C SER A 89 -3.35 16.55 2.10
N PHE A 90 -3.11 15.26 2.41
CA PHE A 90 -3.43 14.12 1.53
C PHE A 90 -4.81 13.52 1.84
N GLU A 91 -5.59 14.13 2.71
CA GLU A 91 -6.92 13.64 3.06
C GLU A 91 -7.85 13.71 1.84
N PRO A 92 -8.46 12.59 1.41
CA PRO A 92 -9.38 12.61 0.28
C PRO A 92 -10.66 13.33 0.65
N ILE A 93 -11.01 14.32 -0.17
CA ILE A 93 -12.27 15.07 -0.06
C ILE A 93 -13.26 14.59 -1.12
N PRO A 94 -14.58 14.58 -0.86
CA PRO A 94 -15.56 14.19 -1.86
C PRO A 94 -15.51 15.09 -3.10
N ILE A 95 -15.47 14.46 -4.27
CA ILE A 95 -15.50 15.13 -5.58
C ILE A 95 -16.80 14.75 -6.28
N HIS A 96 -17.49 15.76 -6.83
CA HIS A 96 -18.67 15.58 -7.66
C HIS A 96 -18.32 15.88 -9.12
N TYR A 97 -18.69 14.96 -10.01
CA TYR A 97 -18.61 15.20 -11.45
C TYR A 97 -19.97 15.62 -11.95
N CYS A 98 -20.02 16.76 -12.63
CA CYS A 98 -21.26 17.32 -13.17
C CYS A 98 -21.22 17.38 -14.69
N ALA A 99 -22.37 17.13 -15.33
CA ALA A 99 -22.52 17.27 -16.75
C ALA A 99 -22.55 18.76 -17.16
N PRO A 100 -21.95 19.12 -18.31
CA PRO A 100 -22.09 20.46 -18.87
C PRO A 100 -23.52 20.75 -19.28
N ALA A 101 -23.84 22.02 -19.56
CA ALA A 101 -25.17 22.43 -20.03
C ALA A 101 -25.58 21.70 -21.31
N GLY A 102 -26.81 21.20 -21.36
CA GLY A 102 -27.34 20.40 -22.47
C GLY A 102 -27.01 18.90 -22.40
N PHE A 103 -26.30 18.45 -21.38
CA PHE A 103 -25.98 17.04 -21.12
C PHE A 103 -26.50 16.60 -19.76
N ALA A 104 -26.65 15.31 -19.57
CA ALA A 104 -27.03 14.71 -18.29
C ALA A 104 -26.28 13.40 -18.07
N ILE A 105 -26.18 13.01 -16.83
CA ILE A 105 -25.60 11.74 -16.42
C ILE A 105 -26.75 10.76 -16.16
N LEU A 106 -26.65 9.57 -16.75
CA LEU A 106 -27.57 8.48 -16.48
C LEU A 106 -27.02 7.60 -15.38
N LYS A 107 -27.80 7.40 -14.34
CA LYS A 107 -27.45 6.58 -13.17
C LYS A 107 -28.27 5.30 -13.17
N CYS A 108 -27.61 4.15 -13.20
CA CYS A 108 -28.25 2.85 -13.02
C CYS A 108 -28.54 2.61 -11.53
N LYS A 109 -29.80 2.39 -11.19
CA LYS A 109 -30.24 2.12 -9.82
C LYS A 109 -30.52 0.65 -9.53
N ASP A 110 -30.25 -0.24 -10.47
CA ASP A 110 -30.42 -1.67 -10.24
C ASP A 110 -29.42 -2.15 -9.20
N THR A 111 -29.93 -2.70 -8.11
CA THR A 111 -29.10 -3.16 -6.97
C THR A 111 -28.23 -4.37 -7.31
N THR A 112 -28.59 -5.12 -8.37
CA THR A 112 -27.88 -6.30 -8.86
C THR A 112 -27.12 -6.08 -10.14
N PHE A 113 -26.95 -4.81 -10.55
CA PHE A 113 -26.24 -4.49 -11.80
C PHE A 113 -24.75 -4.84 -11.68
N ASN A 114 -24.27 -5.67 -12.62
CA ASN A 114 -22.89 -6.14 -12.65
C ASN A 114 -21.90 -5.23 -13.38
N GLY A 115 -22.35 -4.08 -13.88
CA GLY A 115 -21.54 -3.11 -14.62
C GLY A 115 -21.64 -3.21 -16.13
N THR A 116 -22.27 -4.25 -16.68
CA THR A 116 -22.41 -4.48 -18.12
C THR A 116 -23.86 -4.88 -18.48
N GLY A 117 -24.28 -4.54 -19.68
CA GLY A 117 -25.61 -4.90 -20.17
C GLY A 117 -26.71 -3.87 -19.85
N PRO A 118 -27.97 -4.26 -20.03
CA PRO A 118 -29.10 -3.32 -19.87
C PRO A 118 -29.34 -3.03 -18.37
N CYS A 119 -29.68 -1.79 -18.07
CA CYS A 119 -30.16 -1.36 -16.76
C CYS A 119 -31.68 -1.06 -16.86
N LYS A 120 -32.46 -1.60 -15.95
CA LYS A 120 -33.92 -1.46 -15.93
C LYS A 120 -34.41 -0.21 -15.21
N ASN A 121 -33.72 0.19 -14.12
CA ASN A 121 -34.08 1.35 -13.34
C ASN A 121 -33.01 2.44 -13.51
N VAL A 122 -33.27 3.41 -14.35
CA VAL A 122 -32.34 4.49 -14.71
C VAL A 122 -32.91 5.82 -14.25
N SER A 123 -32.07 6.63 -13.61
CA SER A 123 -32.39 8.04 -13.34
C SER A 123 -31.40 8.98 -14.03
N SER A 124 -31.89 10.15 -14.37
CA SER A 124 -31.05 11.24 -14.90
C SER A 124 -30.64 12.15 -13.76
N VAL A 125 -29.36 12.45 -13.66
CA VAL A 125 -28.81 13.36 -12.66
C VAL A 125 -27.89 14.38 -13.31
N GLN A 126 -27.80 15.57 -12.74
CA GLN A 126 -26.87 16.61 -13.21
C GLN A 126 -25.44 16.36 -12.73
N CYS A 127 -25.30 15.88 -11.51
CA CYS A 127 -24.01 15.59 -10.88
C CYS A 127 -24.02 14.22 -10.22
N THR A 128 -22.86 13.61 -10.09
CA THR A 128 -22.69 12.41 -9.29
C THR A 128 -22.79 12.75 -7.80
N HIS A 129 -22.96 11.71 -6.96
CA HIS A 129 -22.72 11.84 -5.51
C HIS A 129 -21.24 12.19 -5.25
N GLY A 130 -20.91 12.59 -4.02
CA GLY A 130 -19.53 12.84 -3.62
C GLY A 130 -18.72 11.56 -3.63
N ILE A 131 -17.70 11.51 -4.46
CA ILE A 131 -16.78 10.36 -4.56
C ILE A 131 -15.46 10.75 -3.90
N ARG A 132 -15.05 10.04 -2.87
CA ARG A 132 -13.76 10.22 -2.24
C ARG A 132 -12.68 9.49 -3.03
N PRO A 133 -11.65 10.21 -3.57
CA PRO A 133 -10.58 9.58 -4.34
C PRO A 133 -9.56 8.92 -3.42
N VAL A 134 -9.94 7.85 -2.75
CA VAL A 134 -9.03 7.09 -1.88
C VAL A 134 -8.12 6.25 -2.74
N ALA A 135 -6.81 6.52 -2.66
CA ALA A 135 -5.78 5.73 -3.33
C ALA A 135 -5.33 4.59 -2.42
N SER A 136 -5.55 3.38 -2.84
CA SER A 136 -5.13 2.18 -2.13
C SER A 136 -4.89 1.03 -3.10
N THR A 137 -4.22 -0.02 -2.64
CA THR A 137 -4.03 -1.27 -3.37
C THR A 137 -4.60 -2.43 -2.58
N GLN A 138 -4.98 -3.50 -3.26
CA GLN A 138 -5.53 -4.73 -2.70
C GLN A 138 -6.89 -4.56 -1.99
N LEU A 139 -6.98 -3.72 -0.97
CA LEU A 139 -8.20 -3.43 -0.23
C LEU A 139 -8.75 -2.07 -0.64
N LEU A 140 -10.04 -2.01 -0.93
CA LEU A 140 -10.73 -0.76 -1.24
C LEU A 140 -11.29 -0.16 0.05
N LEU A 141 -10.90 1.07 0.35
CA LEU A 141 -11.23 1.75 1.60
C LEU A 141 -12.27 2.85 1.39
N ASN A 142 -13.21 2.95 2.32
CA ASN A 142 -14.19 4.03 2.41
C ASN A 142 -15.01 4.25 1.13
N GLY A 143 -15.18 3.21 0.34
CA GLY A 143 -15.98 3.22 -0.87
C GLY A 143 -17.47 2.98 -0.61
N SER A 144 -18.22 2.85 -1.69
CA SER A 144 -19.64 2.50 -1.62
C SER A 144 -19.83 1.01 -1.39
N LEU A 145 -20.82 0.66 -0.57
CA LEU A 145 -21.24 -0.71 -0.34
C LEU A 145 -22.29 -1.13 -1.37
N ALA A 146 -22.40 -2.43 -1.64
CA ALA A 146 -23.46 -2.97 -2.46
C ALA A 146 -24.80 -2.79 -1.77
N GLU A 147 -25.77 -2.22 -2.47
CA GLU A 147 -27.11 -1.94 -1.92
C GLU A 147 -28.00 -3.19 -1.85
N GLY A 148 -27.65 -4.25 -2.60
CA GLY A 148 -28.35 -5.53 -2.61
C GLY A 148 -28.04 -6.37 -1.37
N ARG A 149 -28.60 -7.58 -1.36
CA ARG A 149 -28.36 -8.56 -0.28
C ARG A 149 -27.09 -9.36 -0.43
N GLU A 150 -26.46 -9.29 -1.59
CA GLU A 150 -25.31 -10.10 -1.96
C GLU A 150 -24.12 -9.23 -2.36
N ILE A 151 -22.95 -9.75 -2.07
CA ILE A 151 -21.67 -9.19 -2.54
C ILE A 151 -21.66 -9.20 -4.07
N MET A 152 -21.19 -8.10 -4.68
CA MET A 152 -21.09 -7.98 -6.10
C MET A 152 -19.66 -8.32 -6.58
N ILE A 153 -19.60 -9.17 -7.60
CA ILE A 153 -18.36 -9.54 -8.30
C ILE A 153 -18.38 -8.88 -9.66
N ARG A 154 -17.39 -8.07 -9.95
CA ARG A 154 -17.29 -7.34 -11.23
C ARG A 154 -15.95 -7.59 -11.90
N SER A 155 -16.00 -7.87 -13.19
CA SER A 155 -14.81 -8.00 -14.05
C SER A 155 -15.18 -7.63 -15.48
N GLU A 156 -14.23 -7.16 -16.25
CA GLU A 156 -14.42 -6.97 -17.69
C GLU A 156 -14.76 -8.30 -18.39
N ASN A 157 -14.04 -9.35 -17.99
CA ASN A 157 -14.32 -10.73 -18.43
C ASN A 157 -13.87 -11.69 -17.32
N ILE A 158 -14.81 -12.28 -16.62
CA ILE A 158 -14.53 -13.19 -15.49
C ILE A 158 -13.78 -14.46 -15.90
N THR A 159 -13.88 -14.87 -17.15
CA THR A 159 -13.20 -16.03 -17.69
C THR A 159 -11.75 -15.75 -18.09
N ASP A 160 -11.40 -14.48 -18.26
CA ASP A 160 -10.05 -14.07 -18.57
C ASP A 160 -9.27 -13.82 -17.27
N ASN A 161 -8.25 -14.62 -17.02
CA ASN A 161 -7.41 -14.50 -15.83
C ASN A 161 -6.50 -13.25 -15.84
N ALA A 162 -6.35 -12.57 -16.97
CA ALA A 162 -5.62 -11.31 -17.07
C ALA A 162 -6.43 -10.11 -16.56
N LYS A 163 -7.74 -10.27 -16.41
CA LYS A 163 -8.63 -9.19 -15.97
C LYS A 163 -8.83 -9.23 -14.44
N ASN A 164 -8.68 -8.08 -13.82
CA ASN A 164 -8.92 -7.92 -12.40
C ASN A 164 -10.39 -8.16 -12.05
N ILE A 165 -10.60 -8.70 -10.89
CA ILE A 165 -11.92 -8.91 -10.31
C ILE A 165 -12.09 -7.91 -9.16
N ILE A 166 -13.10 -7.07 -9.26
CA ILE A 166 -13.47 -6.14 -8.20
C ILE A 166 -14.63 -6.73 -7.41
N VAL A 167 -14.42 -6.88 -6.13
CA VAL A 167 -15.43 -7.38 -5.20
C VAL A 167 -15.94 -6.23 -4.36
N GLN A 168 -17.25 -5.96 -4.41
CA GLN A 168 -17.90 -4.95 -3.60
C GLN A 168 -18.67 -5.61 -2.46
N PHE A 169 -18.37 -5.24 -1.23
CA PHE A 169 -19.00 -5.79 -0.04
C PHE A 169 -20.37 -5.19 0.21
N THR A 170 -21.23 -5.93 0.89
CA THR A 170 -22.51 -5.45 1.43
C THR A 170 -22.35 -4.80 2.79
N GLU A 171 -21.40 -5.25 3.56
CA GLU A 171 -21.06 -4.74 4.89
C GLU A 171 -19.56 -4.45 4.94
N SER A 172 -19.20 -3.30 5.49
CA SER A 172 -17.80 -2.94 5.63
C SER A 172 -17.13 -3.70 6.77
N VAL A 173 -15.82 -3.94 6.62
CA VAL A 173 -14.98 -4.48 7.67
C VAL A 173 -14.06 -3.37 8.17
N PRO A 174 -14.14 -2.97 9.45
CA PRO A 174 -13.28 -1.93 9.99
C PRO A 174 -11.80 -2.36 10.02
N ILE A 175 -10.92 -1.44 9.68
CA ILE A 175 -9.47 -1.58 9.80
C ILE A 175 -8.91 -0.41 10.56
N ILE A 176 -8.13 -0.69 11.59
CA ILE A 176 -7.50 0.32 12.44
C ILE A 176 -5.99 0.21 12.27
N CYS A 177 -5.38 1.29 11.81
CA CYS A 177 -3.94 1.35 11.60
C CYS A 177 -3.30 2.35 12.53
N ILE A 178 -2.13 2.01 13.03
CA ILE A 178 -1.39 2.83 13.98
C ILE A 178 0.10 2.81 13.66
N ARG A 179 0.70 3.99 13.77
CA ARG A 179 2.15 4.16 13.92
C ARG A 179 2.39 4.71 15.32
N PRO A 180 2.85 3.88 16.25
CA PRO A 180 2.92 4.25 17.68
C PRO A 180 4.08 5.18 18.03
N ASN A 181 4.96 5.49 17.08
CA ASN A 181 6.12 6.33 17.32
C ASN A 181 5.75 7.81 17.49
N ASN A 182 6.29 8.40 18.51
CA ASN A 182 6.25 9.85 18.68
C ASN A 182 7.36 10.49 17.83
N ASN A 183 7.14 10.56 16.51
CA ASN A 183 8.10 11.19 15.60
C ASN A 183 8.22 12.69 15.88
N THR A 184 9.45 13.18 15.83
CA THR A 184 9.73 14.59 15.78
C THR A 184 10.13 14.99 14.36
N ARG A 185 9.63 16.12 13.90
CA ARG A 185 9.96 16.67 12.59
C ARG A 185 10.96 17.80 12.77
N ARG A 186 12.05 17.72 12.02
CA ARG A 186 13.07 18.76 11.96
C ARG A 186 13.16 19.33 10.55
N SER A 187 13.35 20.65 10.45
CA SER A 187 13.59 21.33 9.19
C SER A 187 15.09 21.59 9.00
N ILE A 188 15.60 21.34 7.82
CA ILE A 188 16.97 21.66 7.41
C ILE A 188 16.87 22.69 6.30
N HIS A 189 17.32 23.91 6.58
CA HIS A 189 17.34 25.00 5.61
C HIS A 189 18.55 24.89 4.71
N PHE A 190 18.36 25.01 3.38
CA PHE A 190 19.41 24.93 2.38
C PHE A 190 19.32 26.01 1.29
N GLY A 191 18.67 27.11 1.59
CA GLY A 191 18.52 28.27 0.72
C GLY A 191 17.34 29.14 1.12
N PRO A 192 17.19 30.33 0.53
CA PRO A 192 16.07 31.23 0.85
C PRO A 192 14.73 30.56 0.53
N GLY A 193 13.88 30.44 1.54
CA GLY A 193 12.57 29.80 1.42
C GLY A 193 12.57 28.32 1.12
N LYS A 194 13.74 27.66 1.19
CA LYS A 194 13.88 26.21 0.93
C LYS A 194 14.24 25.46 2.21
N ALA A 195 13.41 24.49 2.58
CA ALA A 195 13.64 23.65 3.73
C ALA A 195 13.31 22.19 3.39
N PHE A 196 14.17 21.27 3.86
CA PHE A 196 13.94 19.83 3.82
C PHE A 196 13.46 19.38 5.19
N TYR A 197 12.33 18.69 5.24
CA TYR A 197 11.76 18.17 6.46
C TYR A 197 12.15 16.70 6.63
N THR A 198 12.69 16.38 7.79
CA THR A 198 13.18 15.03 8.09
C THR A 198 12.83 14.63 9.51
N ASN A 199 12.99 13.34 9.81
CA ASN A 199 12.86 12.80 11.16
C ASN A 199 14.11 13.10 11.98
N ASP A 200 13.91 13.36 13.26
CA ASP A 200 14.98 13.39 14.25
C ASP A 200 14.98 12.10 15.09
N ILE A 201 15.99 11.96 15.93
CA ILE A 201 16.18 10.79 16.79
C ILE A 201 14.96 10.60 17.70
N ILE A 202 14.45 9.38 17.71
CA ILE A 202 13.26 8.98 18.42
C ILE A 202 13.61 7.94 19.45
N GLY A 203 12.92 7.95 20.59
CA GLY A 203 13.10 6.97 21.64
C GLY A 203 12.65 5.57 21.21
N ASP A 204 11.52 5.09 21.64
CA ASP A 204 11.02 3.75 21.36
C ASP A 204 10.38 3.66 19.96
N ILE A 205 11.00 2.92 19.05
CA ILE A 205 10.51 2.71 17.67
C ILE A 205 9.68 1.43 17.65
N ARG A 206 8.36 1.57 17.66
CA ARG A 206 7.43 0.46 17.42
C ARG A 206 6.99 0.43 15.96
N LYS A 207 6.84 -0.78 15.44
CA LYS A 207 6.43 -1.00 14.05
C LYS A 207 4.98 -0.57 13.83
N ALA A 208 4.72 0.06 12.71
CA ALA A 208 3.36 0.34 12.27
C ALA A 208 2.59 -0.96 12.05
N GLN A 209 1.32 -0.96 12.36
CA GLN A 209 0.47 -2.14 12.21
C GLN A 209 -0.98 -1.75 11.94
N CYS A 210 -1.72 -2.68 11.33
CA CYS A 210 -3.17 -2.59 11.16
C CYS A 210 -3.84 -3.79 11.81
N ASN A 211 -4.99 -3.56 12.43
CA ASN A 211 -5.80 -4.59 13.05
C ASN A 211 -7.16 -4.71 12.37
N VAL A 212 -7.55 -5.95 12.10
CA VAL A 212 -8.84 -6.32 11.51
C VAL A 212 -9.47 -7.40 12.38
N SER A 213 -10.77 -7.32 12.63
CA SER A 213 -11.51 -8.36 13.33
C SER A 213 -11.49 -9.66 12.53
N LYS A 214 -10.94 -10.72 13.11
CA LYS A 214 -10.85 -12.03 12.47
C LYS A 214 -12.21 -12.61 12.13
N ALA A 215 -13.17 -12.47 13.01
CA ALA A 215 -14.52 -12.98 12.82
C ALA A 215 -15.24 -12.28 11.66
N GLU A 216 -15.17 -10.96 11.62
CA GLU A 216 -15.79 -10.16 10.55
C GLU A 216 -15.12 -10.42 9.19
N TRP A 217 -13.80 -10.49 9.17
CA TRP A 217 -13.07 -10.79 7.95
C TRP A 217 -13.38 -12.18 7.39
N ASN A 218 -13.37 -13.20 8.24
CA ASN A 218 -13.69 -14.56 7.82
C ASN A 218 -15.13 -14.69 7.32
N ASN A 219 -16.08 -14.05 7.98
CA ASN A 219 -17.47 -14.01 7.51
C ASN A 219 -17.59 -13.36 6.12
N THR A 220 -16.87 -12.27 5.91
CA THR A 220 -16.83 -11.58 4.61
C THR A 220 -16.20 -12.44 3.53
N LEU A 221 -15.04 -13.08 3.80
CA LEU A 221 -14.41 -13.99 2.84
C LEU A 221 -15.30 -15.20 2.50
N GLN A 222 -16.05 -15.71 3.45
CA GLN A 222 -17.03 -16.77 3.20
C GLN A 222 -18.09 -16.31 2.20
N LYS A 223 -18.63 -15.11 2.38
CA LYS A 223 -19.58 -14.51 1.44
C LYS A 223 -18.97 -14.32 0.05
N VAL A 224 -17.73 -13.85 -0.01
CA VAL A 224 -16.97 -13.70 -1.28
C VAL A 224 -16.78 -15.04 -1.96
N ALA A 225 -16.33 -16.06 -1.25
CA ALA A 225 -16.15 -17.40 -1.79
C ALA A 225 -17.45 -17.99 -2.35
N ASN A 226 -18.57 -17.78 -1.65
CA ASN A 226 -19.88 -18.24 -2.12
C ASN A 226 -20.32 -17.53 -3.41
N GLN A 227 -20.03 -16.24 -3.54
CA GLN A 227 -20.33 -15.52 -4.79
C GLN A 227 -19.40 -15.94 -5.94
N LEU A 228 -18.12 -16.18 -5.68
CA LEU A 228 -17.18 -16.68 -6.68
C LEU A 228 -17.57 -18.05 -7.21
N ARG A 229 -18.16 -18.91 -6.39
CA ARG A 229 -18.66 -20.23 -6.82
C ARG A 229 -19.80 -20.15 -7.84
N LYS A 230 -20.55 -19.06 -7.86
CA LYS A 230 -21.59 -18.87 -8.88
C LYS A 230 -20.97 -18.74 -10.29
N HIS A 231 -19.75 -18.20 -10.36
CA HIS A 231 -18.98 -18.08 -11.60
C HIS A 231 -18.09 -19.30 -11.87
N PHE A 232 -17.65 -19.96 -10.81
CA PHE A 232 -16.79 -21.15 -10.86
C PHE A 232 -17.44 -22.33 -10.12
N PRO A 233 -18.47 -22.96 -10.72
CA PRO A 233 -19.21 -24.03 -10.05
C PRO A 233 -18.32 -25.26 -9.84
N ASN A 234 -18.56 -25.95 -8.73
CA ASN A 234 -17.83 -27.17 -8.34
C ASN A 234 -16.31 -27.00 -8.14
N LYS A 235 -15.87 -25.77 -7.88
CA LYS A 235 -14.46 -25.46 -7.58
C LYS A 235 -14.28 -25.12 -6.11
N THR A 236 -13.14 -25.50 -5.58
CA THR A 236 -12.67 -25.02 -4.28
C THR A 236 -12.04 -23.64 -4.48
N ILE A 237 -12.48 -22.66 -3.71
CA ILE A 237 -11.95 -21.30 -3.76
C ILE A 237 -10.80 -21.18 -2.77
N ILE A 238 -9.64 -20.79 -3.27
CA ILE A 238 -8.43 -20.60 -2.47
C ILE A 238 -8.03 -19.16 -2.54
N PHE A 239 -7.83 -18.54 -1.37
CA PHE A 239 -7.20 -17.23 -1.25
C PHE A 239 -5.77 -17.40 -0.77
N THR A 240 -4.84 -16.77 -1.46
CA THR A 240 -3.42 -16.77 -1.11
C THR A 240 -2.83 -15.37 -1.32
N ASN A 241 -1.65 -15.12 -0.81
CA ASN A 241 -1.00 -13.83 -0.91
C ASN A 241 -0.61 -13.46 -2.36
N SER A 242 -0.21 -12.23 -2.58
CA SER A 242 0.29 -11.75 -3.86
C SER A 242 1.47 -12.61 -4.35
N SER A 243 1.51 -12.85 -5.66
CA SER A 243 2.56 -13.69 -6.29
C SER A 243 3.92 -13.01 -6.41
N GLY A 244 3.98 -11.68 -6.25
CA GLY A 244 5.21 -10.91 -6.37
C GLY A 244 4.99 -9.61 -7.15
N GLY A 245 6.04 -8.83 -7.29
CA GLY A 245 6.06 -7.53 -7.92
C GLY A 245 6.60 -6.45 -6.99
N ASP A 246 6.35 -5.21 -7.33
CA ASP A 246 6.74 -4.07 -6.50
C ASP A 246 5.98 -4.06 -5.17
N ILE A 247 6.57 -3.44 -4.15
CA ILE A 247 5.97 -3.38 -2.81
C ILE A 247 4.58 -2.72 -2.85
N GLU A 248 4.35 -1.80 -3.74
CA GLU A 248 3.09 -1.09 -3.91
C GLU A 248 1.91 -2.00 -4.27
N ILE A 249 2.17 -3.12 -4.95
CA ILE A 249 1.14 -4.07 -5.38
C ILE A 249 1.14 -5.38 -4.59
N THR A 250 2.27 -5.75 -4.01
CA THR A 250 2.39 -6.97 -3.18
C THR A 250 1.88 -6.78 -1.77
N THR A 251 1.70 -5.53 -1.35
CA THR A 251 1.17 -5.14 -0.04
C THR A 251 -0.07 -4.28 -0.20
N HIS A 252 -0.83 -4.14 0.88
CA HIS A 252 -1.86 -3.13 0.96
C HIS A 252 -1.21 -1.78 1.22
N SER A 253 -1.15 -0.94 0.19
CA SER A 253 -0.61 0.42 0.29
C SER A 253 -1.74 1.44 0.40
N PHE A 254 -1.58 2.42 1.27
CA PHE A 254 -2.56 3.48 1.49
C PHE A 254 -1.93 4.66 2.23
N ASN A 255 -2.63 5.78 2.28
CA ASN A 255 -2.25 6.94 3.07
C ASN A 255 -3.04 6.98 4.38
N CYS A 256 -2.34 7.16 5.48
CA CYS A 256 -2.92 7.31 6.80
C CYS A 256 -2.31 8.52 7.50
N GLY A 257 -3.12 9.56 7.69
CA GLY A 257 -2.68 10.77 8.39
C GLY A 257 -1.53 11.54 7.73
N GLY A 258 -1.28 11.32 6.45
CA GLY A 258 -0.18 11.92 5.69
C GLY A 258 1.06 11.01 5.55
N GLU A 259 1.07 9.85 6.19
CA GLU A 259 2.10 8.84 6.03
C GLU A 259 1.63 7.70 5.09
N PHE A 260 2.54 7.16 4.30
CA PHE A 260 2.24 6.09 3.34
C PHE A 260 2.61 4.73 3.92
N PHE A 261 1.60 3.91 4.14
CA PHE A 261 1.71 2.60 4.75
C PHE A 261 1.72 1.50 3.69
N TYR A 262 2.53 0.47 3.94
CA TYR A 262 2.65 -0.74 3.12
C TYR A 262 2.50 -1.95 4.04
N CYS A 263 1.31 -2.53 4.06
CA CYS A 263 0.96 -3.57 5.02
C CYS A 263 0.97 -4.96 4.36
N ASN A 264 1.60 -5.91 5.01
CA ASN A 264 1.58 -7.30 4.58
C ASN A 264 0.20 -7.92 4.86
N THR A 265 -0.45 -8.39 3.81
CA THR A 265 -1.80 -8.96 3.85
C THR A 265 -1.84 -10.48 3.81
N THR A 266 -0.73 -11.15 4.02
CA THR A 266 -0.64 -12.63 3.94
C THR A 266 -1.66 -13.30 4.86
N ASP A 267 -1.86 -12.79 6.07
CA ASP A 267 -2.79 -13.37 7.04
C ASP A 267 -4.27 -13.12 6.71
N LEU A 268 -4.56 -12.15 5.84
CA LEU A 268 -5.91 -11.91 5.33
C LEU A 268 -6.28 -12.89 4.21
N PHE A 269 -5.32 -13.26 3.38
CA PHE A 269 -5.50 -14.10 2.19
C PHE A 269 -4.76 -15.43 2.34
N ASN A 270 -5.18 -16.21 3.31
CA ASN A 270 -4.64 -17.56 3.56
C ASN A 270 -5.77 -18.46 4.02
N SER A 271 -6.63 -18.84 3.06
CA SER A 271 -7.81 -19.65 3.37
C SER A 271 -8.24 -20.48 2.17
N MET A 272 -8.93 -21.60 2.47
CA MET A 272 -9.49 -22.51 1.48
C MET A 272 -10.97 -22.75 1.81
N TRP A 273 -11.84 -22.64 0.80
CA TRP A 273 -13.29 -22.75 0.94
C TRP A 273 -13.83 -23.85 0.03
N ASN A 274 -14.22 -24.98 0.64
CA ASN A 274 -14.83 -26.11 -0.05
C ASN A 274 -16.35 -26.00 -0.11
N SER A 275 -16.98 -26.64 -1.10
CA SER A 275 -18.44 -26.65 -1.26
C SER A 275 -19.17 -27.40 -0.14
N THR A 276 -18.51 -28.31 0.56
CA THR A 276 -19.11 -29.22 1.54
C THR A 276 -18.85 -28.86 3.00
N SER A 277 -17.96 -27.92 3.27
CA SER A 277 -17.62 -27.54 4.65
C SER A 277 -17.79 -26.05 4.89
N THR A 278 -18.60 -25.75 5.90
CA THR A 278 -18.61 -24.43 6.56
C THR A 278 -17.35 -24.19 7.39
N ASN A 279 -16.37 -25.07 7.30
CA ASN A 279 -15.19 -25.06 8.16
C ASN A 279 -13.97 -24.52 7.42
N ILE A 280 -13.53 -23.42 7.93
CA ILE A 280 -12.26 -22.78 7.70
C ILE A 280 -11.17 -23.73 8.21
N SER A 281 -10.29 -24.24 7.34
CA SER A 281 -9.00 -24.71 7.84
C SER A 281 -8.10 -23.51 8.12
N THR A 282 -8.42 -22.77 9.17
CA THR A 282 -7.48 -21.82 9.76
C THR A 282 -6.66 -22.58 10.79
N ASN A 283 -5.39 -22.77 10.51
CA ASN A 283 -4.44 -23.15 11.53
C ASN A 283 -4.40 -22.05 12.59
N GLY A 284 -5.09 -22.23 13.71
CA GLY A 284 -4.94 -21.34 14.85
C GLY A 284 -6.23 -21.09 15.64
N THR A 285 -6.19 -21.62 16.80
CA THR A 285 -6.97 -21.36 18.03
C THR A 285 -7.77 -20.06 18.10
N GLY A 286 -9.08 -20.19 18.30
CA GLY A 286 -9.96 -19.16 18.86
C GLY A 286 -10.64 -18.26 17.82
N SER A 287 -11.95 -18.31 17.77
CA SER A 287 -12.80 -17.48 16.89
C SER A 287 -12.85 -15.99 17.27
N ASN A 288 -12.30 -15.62 18.41
CA ASN A 288 -12.32 -14.24 18.91
C ASN A 288 -10.88 -13.70 18.95
N GLY A 289 -10.56 -12.78 18.05
CA GLY A 289 -9.26 -12.12 18.01
C GLY A 289 -9.15 -11.16 16.82
N ASN A 290 -8.06 -10.44 16.80
CA ASN A 290 -7.73 -9.55 15.70
C ASN A 290 -6.64 -10.19 14.83
N ILE A 291 -6.73 -9.96 13.53
CA ILE A 291 -5.64 -10.19 12.60
C ILE A 291 -4.79 -8.92 12.61
N THR A 292 -3.52 -9.06 12.95
CA THR A 292 -2.57 -7.94 12.97
C THR A 292 -1.70 -8.01 11.73
N LEU A 293 -1.77 -6.97 10.91
CA LEU A 293 -0.97 -6.82 9.70
C LEU A 293 0.26 -5.99 10.01
N PRO A 294 1.47 -6.52 9.84
CA PRO A 294 2.68 -5.73 9.97
C PRO A 294 2.79 -4.75 8.79
N CYS A 295 3.09 -3.50 9.10
CA CYS A 295 3.18 -2.43 8.12
C CYS A 295 4.56 -1.79 8.14
N ARG A 296 4.99 -1.35 6.96
CA ARG A 296 6.17 -0.51 6.75
C ARG A 296 5.73 0.86 6.28
N ILE A 297 6.55 1.86 6.55
CA ILE A 297 6.33 3.23 6.10
C ILE A 297 7.41 3.59 5.09
N LYS A 298 7.00 4.30 4.04
CA LYS A 298 7.87 4.78 3.00
C LYS A 298 7.64 6.27 2.80
N GLN A 299 8.69 7.04 2.61
CA GLN A 299 8.61 8.48 2.39
C GLN A 299 8.82 8.87 0.93
N ILE A 300 9.55 8.08 0.15
CA ILE A 300 9.74 8.32 -1.28
C ILE A 300 8.73 7.48 -2.05
N ILE A 301 7.79 8.14 -2.68
CA ILE A 301 6.59 7.56 -3.27
C ILE A 301 6.55 7.87 -4.77
N ASN A 302 6.34 6.83 -5.57
CA ASN A 302 5.96 6.97 -6.97
C ASN A 302 4.43 7.09 -7.05
N MET A 303 3.92 8.33 -7.00
CA MET A 303 2.48 8.54 -7.10
C MET A 303 1.97 8.11 -8.47
N TRP A 304 0.85 7.37 -8.49
CA TRP A 304 0.16 6.93 -9.70
C TRP A 304 1.02 6.08 -10.62
N GLN A 305 2.06 5.42 -10.09
CA GLN A 305 3.02 4.61 -10.87
C GLN A 305 3.67 5.39 -12.03
N ARG A 306 3.77 6.70 -11.92
CA ARG A 306 4.41 7.53 -12.93
C ARG A 306 5.92 7.34 -12.87
N VAL A 307 6.50 6.93 -13.99
CA VAL A 307 7.95 6.86 -14.16
C VAL A 307 8.50 8.27 -14.39
N GLY A 308 9.60 8.59 -13.73
CA GLY A 308 10.30 9.86 -13.91
C GLY A 308 10.01 10.94 -12.87
N GLN A 309 9.04 10.74 -11.99
CA GLN A 309 8.72 11.64 -10.89
C GLN A 309 8.46 10.86 -9.61
N ALA A 310 9.11 11.26 -8.53
CA ALA A 310 8.86 10.74 -7.21
C ALA A 310 8.58 11.89 -6.24
N MET A 311 7.77 11.64 -5.24
CA MET A 311 7.46 12.58 -4.18
C MET A 311 8.11 12.12 -2.88
N TYR A 312 8.75 13.05 -2.18
CA TYR A 312 9.15 12.84 -0.79
C TYR A 312 8.02 13.34 0.13
N ALA A 313 7.41 12.43 0.87
CA ALA A 313 6.43 12.78 1.88
C ALA A 313 7.15 13.16 3.18
N PRO A 314 7.07 14.43 3.64
CA PRO A 314 7.73 14.84 4.87
C PRO A 314 7.14 14.09 6.06
N PRO A 315 7.95 13.81 7.11
CA PRO A 315 7.47 13.07 8.26
C PRO A 315 6.40 13.84 9.03
N ILE A 316 5.45 13.11 9.56
CA ILE A 316 4.40 13.65 10.43
C ILE A 316 4.80 13.42 11.88
N ALA A 317 4.75 14.49 12.68
CA ALA A 317 5.06 14.42 14.11
C ALA A 317 3.95 13.72 14.89
N GLY A 318 4.33 13.05 15.98
CA GLY A 318 3.41 12.42 16.90
C GLY A 318 3.00 11.01 16.50
N VAL A 319 2.08 10.45 17.26
CA VAL A 319 1.44 9.16 16.99
C VAL A 319 0.36 9.33 15.92
N ILE A 320 0.34 8.43 14.95
CA ILE A 320 -0.69 8.43 13.90
C ILE A 320 -1.60 7.23 14.12
N LYS A 321 -2.89 7.50 14.12
CA LYS A 321 -3.93 6.48 14.13
C LYS A 321 -5.01 6.84 13.12
N CYS A 322 -5.38 5.90 12.27
CA CYS A 322 -6.51 6.06 11.37
C CYS A 322 -7.44 4.85 11.43
N THR A 323 -8.70 5.11 11.25
CA THR A 323 -9.75 4.08 11.14
C THR A 323 -10.39 4.20 9.77
N SER A 324 -10.44 3.11 9.04
CA SER A 324 -11.03 3.02 7.71
C SER A 324 -11.98 1.83 7.65
N ASN A 325 -12.84 1.82 6.64
CA ASN A 325 -13.75 0.71 6.36
C ASN A 325 -13.32 0.03 5.08
N ILE A 326 -13.04 -1.26 5.15
CA ILE A 326 -12.81 -2.07 3.96
C ILE A 326 -14.17 -2.34 3.32
N THR A 327 -14.39 -1.79 2.13
CA THR A 327 -15.66 -1.89 1.40
C THR A 327 -15.59 -2.80 0.19
N GLY A 328 -14.39 -3.26 -0.15
CA GLY A 328 -14.15 -4.17 -1.26
C GLY A 328 -12.71 -4.62 -1.34
N ILE A 329 -12.46 -5.52 -2.26
CA ILE A 329 -11.13 -6.05 -2.57
C ILE A 329 -10.94 -6.17 -4.08
N ILE A 330 -9.69 -6.14 -4.50
CA ILE A 330 -9.30 -6.42 -5.87
C ILE A 330 -8.58 -7.76 -5.90
N LEU A 331 -9.07 -8.65 -6.74
CA LEU A 331 -8.51 -10.00 -6.88
C LEU A 331 -8.02 -10.25 -8.29
N THR A 332 -7.01 -11.08 -8.41
CA THR A 332 -6.55 -11.68 -9.65
C THR A 332 -6.66 -13.20 -9.53
N ARG A 333 -7.10 -13.86 -10.59
CA ARG A 333 -7.20 -15.31 -10.64
C ARG A 333 -5.97 -15.91 -11.28
N ASP A 334 -5.41 -16.96 -10.68
CA ASP A 334 -4.32 -17.69 -11.28
C ASP A 334 -4.80 -18.41 -12.55
N GLY A 335 -4.04 -18.23 -13.62
CA GLY A 335 -4.24 -18.95 -14.87
C GLY A 335 -3.43 -20.23 -14.93
N GLY A 336 -3.70 -21.05 -15.95
CA GLY A 336 -2.95 -22.27 -16.24
C GLY A 336 -3.73 -23.22 -17.13
N LYS A 337 -3.02 -24.08 -17.86
CA LYS A 337 -3.60 -25.04 -18.81
C LYS A 337 -4.08 -26.37 -18.16
N ILE A 338 -4.22 -26.43 -16.85
CA ILE A 338 -4.68 -27.63 -16.17
C ILE A 338 -6.21 -27.65 -16.23
N ASN A 339 -6.75 -28.20 -17.30
CA ASN A 339 -8.18 -28.34 -17.54
C ASN A 339 -8.95 -29.18 -16.52
N ASN A 340 -8.27 -29.82 -15.58
CA ASN A 340 -8.87 -30.69 -14.57
C ASN A 340 -8.61 -30.26 -13.13
N SER A 341 -8.18 -29.04 -12.89
CA SER A 341 -8.04 -28.54 -11.52
C SER A 341 -9.42 -28.37 -10.87
N THR A 342 -9.59 -28.95 -9.69
CA THR A 342 -10.78 -28.76 -8.84
C THR A 342 -10.72 -27.45 -8.06
N ASN A 343 -9.62 -26.69 -8.19
CA ASN A 343 -9.33 -25.50 -7.40
C ASN A 343 -9.23 -24.26 -8.28
N GLU A 344 -9.69 -23.13 -7.76
CA GLU A 344 -9.44 -21.79 -8.30
C GLU A 344 -8.73 -20.95 -7.25
N THR A 345 -7.59 -20.39 -7.61
CA THR A 345 -6.77 -19.58 -6.70
C THR A 345 -6.93 -18.09 -7.02
N PHE A 346 -7.21 -17.31 -5.99
CA PHE A 346 -7.36 -15.87 -6.08
C PHE A 346 -6.32 -15.18 -5.19
N ARG A 347 -5.68 -14.16 -5.75
CA ARG A 347 -4.66 -13.37 -5.07
C ARG A 347 -5.07 -11.90 -5.03
N PRO A 348 -4.75 -11.16 -3.94
CA PRO A 348 -4.98 -9.73 -3.93
C PRO A 348 -4.12 -9.06 -4.98
N GLY A 349 -4.68 -8.08 -5.65
CA GLY A 349 -4.04 -7.33 -6.69
C GLY A 349 -4.41 -5.87 -6.63
N GLY A 350 -4.03 -5.14 -7.63
CA GLY A 350 -4.34 -3.74 -7.78
C GLY A 350 -3.13 -2.97 -8.29
N GLY A 351 -3.30 -1.68 -8.47
CA GLY A 351 -2.26 -0.78 -8.93
C GLY A 351 -2.49 -0.23 -10.32
N ASP A 352 -3.47 -0.75 -11.03
CA ASP A 352 -3.82 -0.23 -12.34
C ASP A 352 -5.31 0.10 -12.44
#